data_58f63d42d88ddb4a988524d81e098f10
#
_entry.id   58f63d42d88ddb4a988524d81e098f10
#
_cell.length_a   1.000
_cell.length_b   1.000
_cell.length_c   1.000
_cell.angle_alpha   90.00
_cell.angle_beta   90.00
_cell.angle_gamma   90.00
#
_symmetry.space_group_name_H-M   'P 1'
#
loop_
_entity.id
_entity.type
_entity.pdbx_description
1 polymer ?
#
loop_
_entity_poly.entity_id
_entity_poly.type
_entity_poly.pdbx_seq_one_letter_code
_entity_poly.pdbx_strand_id
1 'polypeptide(L)'
;MGNGKAFYLGGHYDEVKNCTFHDNGELGFQISRLIATEVSVSEWPSNNLVLNCESYNNNDPSKNNADGFACKLTAGYNNVFSGCSSHHNLDDGWDCYTKLATGAIGPVQVENCVAYRNGYQLNDDASETDWGNGAGCNGFKMGGENIHVAHYLKDCISWGNKRSGVDSNYNPGFKMRNVISYNNEGP
;
A
#
# COMPACT_ATOMS: atom_id res chain seq x y z
N MET A 1 -8.82 9.07 -17.22
CA MET A 1 -7.85 8.25 -16.46
C MET A 1 -6.55 9.03 -16.37
N GLY A 2 -5.99 9.16 -15.16
CA GLY A 2 -4.69 9.78 -14.92
C GLY A 2 -3.56 8.99 -15.60
N ASN A 3 -2.42 9.63 -15.79
CA ASN A 3 -1.29 9.06 -16.53
C ASN A 3 -0.18 8.59 -15.58
N GLY A 4 -0.41 7.54 -14.81
CA GLY A 4 0.58 6.95 -13.93
C GLY A 4 0.31 7.23 -12.44
N LYS A 5 1.38 7.23 -11.62
CA LYS A 5 1.29 7.44 -10.17
C LYS A 5 0.92 8.89 -9.84
N ALA A 6 0.05 9.10 -8.84
CA ALA A 6 -0.25 10.45 -8.38
C ALA A 6 0.96 11.09 -7.67
N PHE A 7 1.63 10.32 -6.81
CA PHE A 7 2.78 10.82 -6.07
C PHE A 7 3.84 9.73 -5.88
N TYR A 8 5.10 10.08 -6.11
CA TYR A 8 6.24 9.20 -5.93
C TYR A 8 7.28 9.89 -5.04
N LEU A 9 7.49 9.37 -3.84
CA LEU A 9 8.40 9.91 -2.85
C LEU A 9 9.72 9.15 -2.86
N GLY A 10 10.81 9.83 -3.23
CA GLY A 10 12.17 9.31 -3.24
C GLY A 10 13.10 10.00 -2.23
N GLY A 11 12.55 10.85 -1.36
CA GLY A 11 13.30 11.63 -0.38
C GLY A 11 13.39 10.98 1.01
N HIS A 12 13.97 11.73 1.94
CA HIS A 12 14.13 11.34 3.34
C HIS A 12 13.63 12.46 4.25
N TYR A 13 13.06 12.08 5.39
CA TYR A 13 12.57 13.02 6.40
C TYR A 13 11.43 13.92 5.91
N ASP A 14 10.67 13.43 4.93
CA ASP A 14 9.53 14.15 4.38
C ASP A 14 8.26 13.88 5.17
N GLU A 15 7.39 14.87 5.26
CA GLU A 15 6.04 14.75 5.80
C GLU A 15 5.01 15.03 4.70
N VAL A 16 4.11 14.07 4.45
CA VAL A 16 2.96 14.20 3.56
C VAL A 16 1.70 14.10 4.41
N LYS A 17 0.91 15.17 4.45
CA LYS A 17 -0.18 15.29 5.41
C LYS A 17 -1.45 15.87 4.80
N ASN A 18 -2.60 15.26 5.18
CA ASN A 18 -3.93 15.72 4.77
C ASN A 18 -4.10 15.82 3.25
N CYS A 19 -3.55 14.86 2.51
CA CYS A 19 -3.60 14.81 1.05
C CYS A 19 -4.50 13.68 0.57
N THR A 20 -5.11 13.87 -0.61
CA THR A 20 -5.92 12.86 -1.28
C THR A 20 -5.33 12.51 -2.65
N PHE A 21 -5.25 11.21 -2.96
CA PHE A 21 -4.68 10.65 -4.19
C PHE A 21 -5.73 9.75 -4.84
N HIS A 22 -6.34 10.17 -5.96
CA HIS A 22 -7.44 9.41 -6.54
C HIS A 22 -7.53 9.49 -8.06
N ASP A 23 -8.23 8.52 -8.66
CA ASP A 23 -8.50 8.44 -10.10
C ASP A 23 -7.23 8.46 -10.97
N ASN A 24 -6.14 7.84 -10.49
CA ASN A 24 -4.88 7.78 -11.22
C ASN A 24 -4.78 6.52 -12.06
N GLY A 25 -3.98 6.59 -13.13
CA GLY A 25 -3.77 5.49 -14.08
C GLY A 25 -2.78 4.43 -13.62
N GLU A 26 -2.29 4.51 -12.39
CA GLU A 26 -1.49 3.55 -11.66
C GLU A 26 -1.80 3.73 -10.16
N LEU A 27 -0.84 3.66 -9.26
CA LEU A 27 -1.08 3.80 -7.82
C LEU A 27 -1.22 5.26 -7.35
N GLY A 28 -1.85 5.45 -6.20
CA GLY A 28 -2.02 6.76 -5.60
C GLY A 28 -0.71 7.31 -5.05
N PHE A 29 -0.05 6.61 -4.13
CA PHE A 29 1.16 7.10 -3.47
C PHE A 29 2.21 5.99 -3.33
N GLN A 30 3.46 6.27 -3.67
CA GLN A 30 4.55 5.30 -3.52
C GLN A 30 5.79 5.91 -2.87
N ILE A 31 6.37 5.19 -1.91
CA ILE A 31 7.73 5.39 -1.40
C ILE A 31 8.65 4.33 -2.01
N SER A 32 9.61 4.75 -2.81
CA SER A 32 10.70 3.93 -3.36
C SER A 32 11.79 4.84 -3.91
N ARG A 33 13.01 4.33 -4.07
CA ARG A 33 14.10 5.12 -4.65
C ARG A 33 13.75 5.69 -6.02
N LEU A 34 14.16 6.90 -6.29
CA LEU A 34 14.10 7.56 -7.60
C LEU A 34 15.42 7.42 -8.37
N ILE A 35 16.53 7.31 -7.66
CA ILE A 35 17.88 7.28 -8.25
C ILE A 35 18.34 5.82 -8.36
N ALA A 36 18.57 5.37 -9.58
CA ALA A 36 18.91 3.96 -9.86
C ALA A 36 20.22 3.49 -9.24
N THR A 37 21.15 4.42 -8.97
CA THR A 37 22.45 4.13 -8.32
C THR A 37 22.38 3.95 -6.82
N GLU A 38 21.26 4.27 -6.17
CA GLU A 38 20.99 3.93 -4.77
C GLU A 38 20.70 2.43 -4.66
N VAL A 39 21.71 1.63 -4.36
CA VAL A 39 21.61 0.17 -4.40
C VAL A 39 21.44 -0.47 -3.02
N SER A 40 21.63 0.28 -1.94
CA SER A 40 21.56 -0.17 -0.56
C SER A 40 20.32 0.34 0.14
N VAL A 41 19.74 -0.47 1.02
CA VAL A 41 18.58 -0.09 1.84
C VAL A 41 18.85 1.16 2.70
N SER A 42 20.10 1.44 3.04
CA SER A 42 20.49 2.64 3.79
C SER A 42 20.46 3.93 2.96
N GLU A 43 20.45 3.81 1.64
CA GLU A 43 20.36 4.94 0.70
C GLU A 43 18.92 5.17 0.24
N TRP A 44 18.02 4.22 0.46
CA TRP A 44 16.64 4.30 0.01
C TRP A 44 15.80 5.23 0.89
N PRO A 45 14.71 5.79 0.35
CA PRO A 45 13.82 6.73 1.05
C PRO A 45 13.46 6.27 2.45
N SER A 46 13.78 7.08 3.46
CA SER A 46 13.73 6.71 4.88
C SER A 46 13.22 7.85 5.75
N ASN A 47 12.66 7.50 6.92
CA ASN A 47 12.22 8.46 7.93
C ASN A 47 11.09 9.38 7.44
N ASN A 48 10.21 8.86 6.56
CA ASN A 48 9.10 9.62 6.01
C ASN A 48 7.81 9.32 6.79
N LEU A 49 6.98 10.34 6.94
CA LEU A 49 5.67 10.27 7.57
C LEU A 49 4.56 10.61 6.57
N VAL A 50 3.63 9.68 6.36
CA VAL A 50 2.38 9.91 5.63
C VAL A 50 1.26 9.94 6.66
N LEU A 51 0.63 11.10 6.85
CA LEU A 51 -0.29 11.36 7.95
C LEU A 51 -1.65 11.84 7.46
N ASN A 52 -2.74 11.20 7.91
CA ASN A 52 -4.11 11.58 7.62
C ASN A 52 -4.37 11.76 6.11
N CYS A 53 -3.84 10.88 5.29
CA CYS A 53 -4.02 10.91 3.83
C CYS A 53 -5.05 9.87 3.39
N GLU A 54 -5.63 10.10 2.22
CA GLU A 54 -6.60 9.20 1.60
C GLU A 54 -6.15 8.82 0.19
N SER A 55 -6.38 7.55 -0.19
CA SER A 55 -6.08 7.09 -1.54
C SER A 55 -7.16 6.15 -2.05
N TYR A 56 -7.79 6.50 -3.20
CA TYR A 56 -8.90 5.71 -3.73
C TYR A 56 -9.06 5.80 -5.25
N ASN A 57 -9.85 4.86 -5.81
CA ASN A 57 -10.17 4.79 -7.24
C ASN A 57 -8.96 4.79 -8.18
N ASN A 58 -7.81 4.32 -7.70
CA ASN A 58 -6.65 4.19 -8.58
C ASN A 58 -6.77 2.90 -9.41
N ASN A 59 -6.47 3.00 -10.71
CA ASN A 59 -6.72 1.92 -11.67
C ASN A 59 -5.70 1.92 -12.79
N ASP A 60 -4.98 0.83 -12.96
CA ASP A 60 -4.04 0.64 -14.05
C ASP A 60 -4.57 -0.35 -15.12
N PRO A 61 -4.18 -0.19 -16.39
CA PRO A 61 -4.64 -1.07 -17.48
C PRO A 61 -4.21 -2.53 -17.30
N SER A 62 -3.10 -2.80 -16.61
CA SER A 62 -2.60 -4.15 -16.35
C SER A 62 -3.31 -4.85 -15.19
N LYS A 63 -4.10 -4.11 -14.41
CA LYS A 63 -4.84 -4.59 -13.23
C LYS A 63 -3.96 -5.25 -12.15
N ASN A 64 -2.78 -4.70 -11.92
CA ASN A 64 -1.79 -5.33 -11.03
C ASN A 64 -0.87 -4.36 -10.28
N ASN A 65 -1.07 -3.05 -10.39
CA ASN A 65 -0.18 -2.07 -9.78
C ASN A 65 -0.90 -0.81 -9.28
N ALA A 66 -2.21 -0.84 -9.21
CA ALA A 66 -2.98 0.32 -8.79
C ALA A 66 -3.33 0.25 -7.30
N ASP A 67 -2.28 0.25 -6.48
CA ASP A 67 -2.43 0.30 -5.03
C ASP A 67 -2.85 1.69 -4.56
N GLY A 68 -3.49 1.78 -3.41
CA GLY A 68 -3.70 3.06 -2.75
C GLY A 68 -2.39 3.66 -2.27
N PHE A 69 -1.72 2.96 -1.35
CA PHE A 69 -0.40 3.30 -0.82
C PHE A 69 0.58 2.16 -1.04
N ALA A 70 1.79 2.50 -1.47
CA ALA A 70 2.86 1.53 -1.60
C ALA A 70 4.14 2.03 -0.91
N CYS A 71 4.78 1.15 -0.16
CA CYS A 71 6.13 1.36 0.35
C CYS A 71 6.91 0.07 0.07
N LYS A 72 7.43 -0.04 -1.16
CA LYS A 72 7.82 -1.33 -1.72
C LYS A 72 9.12 -1.31 -2.52
N LEU A 73 9.69 -2.48 -2.76
CA LEU A 73 10.83 -2.78 -3.62
C LEU A 73 12.16 -2.15 -3.15
N THR A 74 12.21 -0.84 -3.00
CA THR A 74 13.42 -0.08 -2.65
C THR A 74 13.07 1.06 -1.68
N ALA A 75 12.49 0.71 -0.55
CA ALA A 75 12.18 1.62 0.55
C ALA A 75 13.12 1.34 1.74
N GLY A 76 13.62 2.39 2.34
CA GLY A 76 14.53 2.33 3.49
C GLY A 76 13.78 2.29 4.82
N TYR A 77 14.44 2.68 5.90
CA TYR A 77 13.96 2.51 7.26
C TYR A 77 13.01 3.61 7.73
N ASN A 78 12.21 3.29 8.76
CA ASN A 78 11.38 4.26 9.49
C ASN A 78 10.36 5.01 8.64
N ASN A 79 9.82 4.38 7.60
CA ASN A 79 8.67 4.94 6.88
C ASN A 79 7.38 4.57 7.62
N VAL A 80 6.55 5.56 7.90
CA VAL A 80 5.33 5.43 8.71
C VAL A 80 4.12 5.95 7.95
N PHE A 81 3.03 5.18 7.94
CA PHE A 81 1.70 5.63 7.56
C PHE A 81 0.84 5.66 8.83
N SER A 82 0.23 6.81 9.12
CA SER A 82 -0.60 6.97 10.32
C SER A 82 -1.90 7.72 10.02
N GLY A 83 -3.03 7.19 10.49
CA GLY A 83 -4.34 7.81 10.32
C GLY A 83 -4.85 7.88 8.88
N CYS A 84 -4.33 7.04 7.99
CA CYS A 84 -4.66 7.07 6.57
C CYS A 84 -5.82 6.11 6.22
N SER A 85 -6.52 6.42 5.11
CA SER A 85 -7.54 5.54 4.52
C SER A 85 -7.19 5.16 3.08
N SER A 86 -7.36 3.88 2.73
CA SER A 86 -7.17 3.38 1.37
C SER A 86 -8.34 2.52 0.96
N HIS A 87 -8.99 2.87 -0.15
CA HIS A 87 -10.20 2.18 -0.54
C HIS A 87 -10.50 2.25 -2.05
N HIS A 88 -11.28 1.31 -2.53
CA HIS A 88 -11.74 1.28 -3.92
C HIS A 88 -10.60 1.32 -4.95
N ASN A 89 -9.39 0.89 -4.59
CA ASN A 89 -8.31 0.74 -5.55
C ASN A 89 -8.44 -0.59 -6.26
N LEU A 90 -7.94 -0.65 -7.50
CA LEU A 90 -8.02 -1.86 -8.31
C LEU A 90 -7.16 -3.00 -7.75
N ASP A 91 -6.05 -2.68 -7.12
CA ASP A 91 -5.13 -3.62 -6.50
C ASP A 91 -5.19 -3.48 -4.97
N ASP A 92 -4.08 -3.44 -4.26
CA ASP A 92 -4.05 -3.47 -2.80
C ASP A 92 -4.33 -2.08 -2.16
N GLY A 93 -4.88 -2.06 -0.97
CA GLY A 93 -4.96 -0.83 -0.18
C GLY A 93 -3.57 -0.35 0.22
N TRP A 94 -2.75 -1.23 0.83
CA TRP A 94 -1.31 -1.05 1.05
C TRP A 94 -0.54 -2.19 0.41
N ASP A 95 0.56 -1.85 -0.28
CA ASP A 95 1.52 -2.82 -0.80
C ASP A 95 2.94 -2.55 -0.27
N CYS A 96 3.43 -3.44 0.60
CA CYS A 96 4.80 -3.43 1.13
C CYS A 96 5.65 -4.55 0.49
N TYR A 97 5.52 -4.75 -0.82
CA TYR A 97 6.13 -5.85 -1.53
C TYR A 97 7.66 -5.80 -1.56
N THR A 98 8.25 -6.92 -1.28
CA THR A 98 9.69 -7.19 -1.43
C THR A 98 9.92 -8.28 -2.48
N LYS A 99 11.06 -8.26 -3.16
CA LYS A 99 11.45 -9.32 -4.10
C LYS A 99 12.92 -9.68 -3.99
N LEU A 100 13.28 -10.91 -4.33
CA LEU A 100 14.66 -11.42 -4.26
C LEU A 100 15.65 -10.57 -5.05
N ALA A 101 15.23 -10.01 -6.18
CA ALA A 101 16.09 -9.19 -7.02
C ALA A 101 16.57 -7.88 -6.36
N THR A 102 15.79 -7.32 -5.43
CA THR A 102 16.16 -6.10 -4.69
C THR A 102 16.50 -6.38 -3.22
N GLY A 103 16.11 -7.55 -2.71
CA GLY A 103 16.33 -7.92 -1.32
C GLY A 103 15.29 -7.30 -0.36
N ALA A 104 15.60 -7.37 0.94
CA ALA A 104 14.75 -6.83 1.98
C ALA A 104 14.73 -5.30 1.95
N ILE A 105 13.54 -4.73 2.15
CA ILE A 105 13.35 -3.29 2.40
C ILE A 105 13.41 -3.01 3.91
N GLY A 106 13.45 -1.73 4.29
CA GLY A 106 13.28 -1.33 5.68
C GLY A 106 11.88 -1.68 6.20
N PRO A 107 11.73 -2.00 7.50
CA PRO A 107 10.40 -2.19 8.09
C PRO A 107 9.51 -0.97 7.93
N VAL A 108 8.29 -1.18 7.46
CA VAL A 108 7.25 -0.18 7.33
C VAL A 108 6.30 -0.31 8.50
N GLN A 109 5.92 0.82 9.09
CA GLN A 109 4.89 0.88 10.13
C GLN A 109 3.62 1.48 9.55
N VAL A 110 2.50 0.77 9.72
CA VAL A 110 1.15 1.24 9.35
C VAL A 110 0.31 1.22 10.61
N GLU A 111 -0.18 2.39 11.04
CA GLU A 111 -0.93 2.50 12.29
C GLU A 111 -2.15 3.42 12.17
N ASN A 112 -3.20 3.08 12.93
CA ASN A 112 -4.46 3.85 12.93
C ASN A 112 -5.06 4.03 11.53
N CYS A 113 -4.86 3.07 10.64
CA CYS A 113 -5.25 3.13 9.23
C CYS A 113 -6.44 2.22 8.92
N VAL A 114 -7.17 2.55 7.84
CA VAL A 114 -8.31 1.77 7.38
C VAL A 114 -8.13 1.39 5.91
N ALA A 115 -8.31 0.11 5.59
CA ALA A 115 -8.30 -0.41 4.22
C ALA A 115 -9.64 -1.08 3.90
N TYR A 116 -10.36 -0.61 2.89
CA TYR A 116 -11.68 -1.18 2.59
C TYR A 116 -12.07 -1.12 1.12
N ARG A 117 -12.91 -2.05 0.70
CA ARG A 117 -13.49 -2.10 -0.65
C ARG A 117 -12.47 -2.03 -1.80
N ASN A 118 -11.21 -2.44 -1.57
CA ASN A 118 -10.26 -2.58 -2.68
C ASN A 118 -10.68 -3.75 -3.57
N GLY A 119 -10.58 -3.56 -4.90
CA GLY A 119 -11.15 -4.42 -5.93
C GLY A 119 -12.50 -3.94 -6.46
N TYR A 120 -13.04 -2.83 -5.94
CA TYR A 120 -14.26 -2.17 -6.41
C TYR A 120 -13.98 -0.72 -6.76
N GLN A 121 -14.71 -0.18 -7.74
CA GLN A 121 -14.72 1.24 -8.07
C GLN A 121 -15.83 1.94 -7.29
N LEU A 122 -15.54 3.09 -6.73
CA LEU A 122 -16.54 4.02 -6.22
C LEU A 122 -16.98 4.95 -7.35
N ASN A 123 -18.26 4.95 -7.69
CA ASN A 123 -18.85 5.82 -8.71
C ASN A 123 -19.30 7.16 -8.10
N ASP A 124 -19.53 8.16 -8.95
CA ASP A 124 -19.97 9.51 -8.54
C ASP A 124 -21.31 9.52 -7.80
N ASP A 125 -22.17 8.53 -8.06
CA ASP A 125 -23.48 8.36 -7.38
C ASP A 125 -23.38 7.53 -6.07
N ALA A 126 -22.18 7.31 -5.58
CA ALA A 126 -21.85 6.47 -4.43
C ALA A 126 -22.21 4.97 -4.58
N SER A 127 -22.56 4.52 -5.78
CA SER A 127 -22.63 3.09 -6.09
C SER A 127 -21.24 2.50 -6.29
N GLU A 128 -21.14 1.17 -6.29
CA GLU A 128 -19.88 0.47 -6.52
C GLU A 128 -19.94 -0.38 -7.78
N THR A 129 -18.84 -0.44 -8.50
CA THR A 129 -18.65 -1.36 -9.63
C THR A 129 -17.48 -2.29 -9.33
N ASP A 130 -17.66 -3.58 -9.56
CA ASP A 130 -16.59 -4.55 -9.45
C ASP A 130 -15.54 -4.31 -10.55
N TRP A 131 -14.28 -4.05 -10.17
CA TRP A 131 -13.15 -3.92 -11.08
C TRP A 131 -12.85 -5.20 -11.89
N GLY A 132 -13.46 -6.33 -11.53
CA GLY A 132 -13.14 -7.64 -12.08
C GLY A 132 -11.96 -8.30 -11.32
N ASN A 133 -11.22 -9.17 -12.01
CA ASN A 133 -10.13 -9.92 -11.39
C ASN A 133 -8.85 -9.08 -11.37
N GLY A 134 -8.66 -8.25 -10.33
CA GLY A 134 -7.37 -7.68 -9.98
C GLY A 134 -6.42 -8.76 -9.40
N ALA A 135 -5.13 -8.54 -9.49
CA ALA A 135 -4.13 -9.50 -8.99
C ALA A 135 -4.02 -9.51 -7.46
N GLY A 136 -4.28 -8.38 -6.83
CA GLY A 136 -4.19 -8.17 -5.39
C GLY A 136 -5.57 -8.01 -4.74
N CYS A 137 -6.03 -6.79 -4.59
CA CYS A 137 -7.28 -6.39 -3.92
C CYS A 137 -7.30 -6.73 -2.42
N ASN A 138 -6.14 -6.82 -1.78
CA ASN A 138 -6.06 -6.98 -0.34
C ASN A 138 -6.23 -5.62 0.36
N GLY A 139 -6.59 -5.64 1.63
CA GLY A 139 -6.54 -4.43 2.44
C GLY A 139 -5.09 -4.01 2.70
N PHE A 140 -4.33 -4.89 3.34
CA PHE A 140 -2.91 -4.69 3.66
C PHE A 140 -2.09 -5.89 3.19
N LYS A 141 -1.20 -5.69 2.22
CA LYS A 141 -0.23 -6.68 1.75
C LYS A 141 1.16 -6.36 2.31
N MET A 142 1.66 -7.18 3.21
CA MET A 142 2.76 -6.87 4.10
C MET A 142 4.00 -7.73 3.82
N GLY A 143 4.45 -7.76 2.57
CA GLY A 143 5.67 -8.49 2.21
C GLY A 143 5.67 -9.11 0.82
N GLY A 144 6.62 -10.02 0.55
CA GLY A 144 6.76 -10.74 -0.71
C GLY A 144 7.92 -11.73 -0.72
N GLU A 145 7.81 -12.74 -1.57
CA GLU A 145 8.87 -13.69 -1.93
C GLU A 145 9.62 -14.35 -0.76
N ASN A 146 8.91 -14.59 0.36
CA ASN A 146 9.46 -15.20 1.56
C ASN A 146 10.66 -14.45 2.17
N ILE A 147 10.72 -13.13 1.94
CA ILE A 147 11.76 -12.27 2.50
C ILE A 147 11.33 -11.79 3.88
N HIS A 148 12.19 -12.01 4.89
CA HIS A 148 11.94 -11.57 6.26
C HIS A 148 12.09 -10.05 6.39
N VAL A 149 10.97 -9.36 6.63
CA VAL A 149 10.94 -7.92 7.00
C VAL A 149 9.98 -7.73 8.18
N ALA A 150 10.42 -7.05 9.22
CA ALA A 150 9.61 -6.81 10.41
C ALA A 150 8.61 -5.66 10.21
N HIS A 151 7.81 -5.71 9.12
CA HIS A 151 6.70 -4.77 8.95
C HIS A 151 5.74 -4.86 10.15
N TYR A 152 5.14 -3.74 10.51
CA TYR A 152 4.25 -3.67 11.66
C TYR A 152 2.93 -2.99 11.32
N LEU A 153 1.84 -3.74 11.49
CA LEU A 153 0.46 -3.26 11.35
C LEU A 153 -0.17 -3.12 12.74
N LYS A 154 -0.63 -1.92 13.09
CA LYS A 154 -1.10 -1.64 14.45
C LYS A 154 -2.35 -0.76 14.46
N ASP A 155 -3.32 -1.12 15.32
CA ASP A 155 -4.55 -0.33 15.52
C ASP A 155 -5.28 -0.03 14.19
N CYS A 156 -5.37 -1.01 13.29
CA CYS A 156 -5.90 -0.87 11.94
C CYS A 156 -7.19 -1.66 11.73
N ILE A 157 -7.95 -1.25 10.73
CA ILE A 157 -9.20 -1.92 10.32
C ILE A 157 -9.13 -2.26 8.83
N SER A 158 -9.54 -3.50 8.49
CA SER A 158 -9.66 -3.94 7.10
C SER A 158 -10.98 -4.62 6.86
N TRP A 159 -11.76 -4.16 5.86
CA TRP A 159 -13.06 -4.76 5.59
C TRP A 159 -13.51 -4.66 4.13
N GLY A 160 -14.33 -5.63 3.72
CA GLY A 160 -15.00 -5.62 2.42
C GLY A 160 -14.06 -5.61 1.22
N ASN A 161 -12.79 -5.95 1.39
CA ASN A 161 -11.85 -6.07 0.26
C ASN A 161 -12.14 -7.36 -0.51
N LYS A 162 -11.87 -7.35 -1.81
CA LYS A 162 -12.17 -8.47 -2.70
C LYS A 162 -11.25 -9.68 -2.50
N ARG A 163 -10.17 -9.52 -1.74
CA ARG A 163 -9.31 -10.60 -1.26
C ARG A 163 -9.11 -10.51 0.26
N SER A 164 -7.92 -10.78 0.73
CA SER A 164 -7.62 -10.79 2.17
C SER A 164 -7.70 -9.40 2.79
N GLY A 165 -8.21 -9.29 3.99
CA GLY A 165 -8.10 -8.05 4.75
C GLY A 165 -6.66 -7.73 5.10
N VAL A 166 -5.88 -8.75 5.50
CA VAL A 166 -4.44 -8.67 5.75
C VAL A 166 -3.76 -9.89 5.14
N ASP A 167 -2.77 -9.68 4.31
CA ASP A 167 -1.95 -10.71 3.70
C ASP A 167 -0.47 -10.47 4.05
N SER A 168 0.15 -11.42 4.74
CA SER A 168 1.59 -11.38 4.99
C SER A 168 2.41 -11.54 3.71
N ASN A 169 1.80 -12.08 2.66
CA ASN A 169 2.39 -12.38 1.37
C ASN A 169 3.73 -13.12 1.50
N TYR A 170 3.70 -14.21 2.28
CA TYR A 170 4.84 -15.06 2.63
C TYR A 170 5.97 -14.36 3.40
N ASN A 171 5.74 -13.19 4.00
CA ASN A 171 6.73 -12.54 4.87
C ASN A 171 6.75 -13.21 6.26
N PRO A 172 7.82 -13.93 6.66
CA PRO A 172 7.88 -14.58 7.97
C PRO A 172 8.19 -13.61 9.13
N GLY A 173 8.53 -12.36 8.84
CA GLY A 173 8.87 -11.33 9.84
C GLY A 173 7.72 -10.38 10.19
N PHE A 174 6.59 -10.47 9.49
CA PHE A 174 5.44 -9.58 9.69
C PHE A 174 4.86 -9.68 11.12
N LYS A 175 4.50 -8.52 11.65
CA LYS A 175 3.88 -8.41 12.98
C LYS A 175 2.62 -7.56 12.90
N MET A 176 1.60 -7.94 13.68
CA MET A 176 0.39 -7.12 13.82
C MET A 176 -0.10 -7.10 15.26
N ARG A 177 -0.77 -6.00 15.64
CA ARG A 177 -1.38 -5.83 16.95
C ARG A 177 -2.65 -5.00 16.84
N ASN A 178 -3.71 -5.44 17.51
CA ASN A 178 -4.99 -4.73 17.59
C ASN A 178 -5.56 -4.39 16.21
N VAL A 179 -5.69 -5.42 15.36
CA VAL A 179 -6.20 -5.30 13.99
C VAL A 179 -7.56 -5.98 13.90
N ILE A 180 -8.51 -5.27 13.31
CA ILE A 180 -9.85 -5.81 13.00
C ILE A 180 -9.92 -6.08 11.50
N SER A 181 -10.24 -7.33 11.14
CA SER A 181 -10.42 -7.74 9.75
C SER A 181 -11.73 -8.49 9.61
N TYR A 182 -12.65 -8.00 8.74
CA TYR A 182 -13.97 -8.62 8.58
C TYR A 182 -14.57 -8.43 7.20
N ASN A 183 -15.48 -9.34 6.81
CA ASN A 183 -16.22 -9.28 5.54
C ASN A 183 -15.32 -9.11 4.29
N ASN A 184 -14.09 -9.59 4.33
CA ASN A 184 -13.26 -9.69 3.12
C ASN A 184 -13.59 -10.97 2.38
N GLU A 185 -13.47 -11.01 1.04
CA GLU A 185 -13.90 -12.15 0.23
C GLU A 185 -12.83 -13.26 0.11
N GLY A 186 -11.58 -12.92 0.39
CA GLY A 186 -10.47 -13.88 0.42
C GLY A 186 -10.23 -14.51 1.81
N PRO A 187 -9.35 -15.50 1.87
CA PRO A 187 -8.93 -16.13 3.12
C PRO A 187 -8.19 -15.19 4.06
#